data_9050ce42ef4a9b36443344bd7328311f
#
_entry.id   9050ce42ef4a9b36443344bd7328311f
#
_cell.length_a   1.000
_cell.length_b   1.000
_cell.length_c   1.000
_cell.angle_alpha   90.00
_cell.angle_beta   90.00
_cell.angle_gamma   90.00
#
_symmetry.space_group_name_H-M   'P 1'
#
loop_
_entity.id
_entity.type
_entity.pdbx_description
1 polymer ?
#
loop_
_entity_poly.entity_id
_entity_poly.type
_entity_poly.pdbx_seq_one_letter_code
_entity_poly.pdbx_strand_id
1 'polypeptide(L)'
;MKLGASYFGNRTLKHVRTDMEKMVDDGCNQVVHTMSEHDILYHSQTMVDIVKVSREVGLEVFLDPWGIGRVFGGESFSTFVKLFPEARQKLSFAEGEINVNKACINSKAFRDKMLEWVEHAASTGAEGVFWDEPHLFYGEFTELFAKTKIIWGCTCPTCKDIFKNSYGYDMPMEFTDDVMAFRQETVLNFLEFMSDHSSSKGLKNAVCVFPISEPKYGIYQWDKLVKLNNIDIFGSDPYWFSYNESVSGFVEKVSREVVRLCELHNKEPQIWIQGFRVPEGREEEVSTAIKTVFDSGVRNIAAWCFEGGACMTYISSDRPEIVWDNISKEYKELRELK
;
A
#
# COMPACT_ATOMS: atom_id res chain seq x y z
N MET A 1 -2.43 2.32 -21.65
CA MET A 1 -2.98 1.53 -20.54
C MET A 1 -1.82 0.92 -19.76
N LYS A 2 -1.89 0.89 -18.43
CA LYS A 2 -0.95 0.23 -17.54
C LYS A 2 -1.62 -0.97 -16.90
N LEU A 3 -0.99 -2.12 -17.00
CA LEU A 3 -1.47 -3.40 -16.47
C LEU A 3 -0.32 -4.05 -15.72
N GLY A 4 -0.50 -4.36 -14.46
CA GLY A 4 0.60 -4.80 -13.63
C GLY A 4 0.22 -5.80 -12.55
N ALA A 5 1.24 -6.24 -11.83
CA ALA A 5 1.08 -7.06 -10.64
C ALA A 5 2.17 -6.75 -9.61
N SER A 6 1.89 -7.06 -8.34
CA SER A 6 2.93 -7.10 -7.32
C SER A 6 3.76 -8.37 -7.42
N TYR A 7 5.03 -8.26 -7.07
CA TYR A 7 5.95 -9.38 -7.07
C TYR A 7 6.86 -9.34 -5.85
N PHE A 8 6.93 -10.43 -5.11
CA PHE A 8 7.68 -10.54 -3.87
C PHE A 8 8.19 -11.97 -3.61
N GLY A 9 9.02 -12.12 -2.60
CA GLY A 9 9.48 -13.43 -2.12
C GLY A 9 10.67 -14.06 -2.86
N ASN A 10 10.93 -13.72 -4.12
CA ASN A 10 12.03 -14.29 -4.90
C ASN A 10 13.16 -13.26 -5.11
N ARG A 11 14.41 -13.69 -4.87
CA ARG A 11 15.63 -12.89 -5.04
C ARG A 11 16.66 -13.58 -5.94
N THR A 12 16.32 -14.70 -6.55
CA THR A 12 17.17 -15.43 -7.49
C THR A 12 16.99 -14.87 -8.90
N LEU A 13 17.91 -14.08 -9.39
CA LEU A 13 17.80 -13.34 -10.67
C LEU A 13 17.33 -14.18 -11.86
N LYS A 14 17.81 -15.45 -11.94
CA LYS A 14 17.36 -16.35 -13.01
C LYS A 14 15.86 -16.60 -12.97
N HIS A 15 15.30 -16.81 -11.78
CA HIS A 15 13.86 -17.04 -11.62
C HIS A 15 13.09 -15.74 -11.83
N VAL A 16 13.58 -14.63 -11.26
CA VAL A 16 12.97 -13.31 -11.48
C VAL A 16 12.86 -12.99 -12.97
N ARG A 17 13.91 -13.23 -13.76
CA ARG A 17 13.85 -13.01 -15.22
C ARG A 17 12.74 -13.83 -15.87
N THR A 18 12.67 -15.12 -15.57
CA THR A 18 11.62 -15.99 -16.11
C THR A 18 10.22 -15.49 -15.74
N ASP A 19 10.04 -15.06 -14.49
CA ASP A 19 8.76 -14.56 -14.00
C ASP A 19 8.39 -13.20 -14.66
N MET A 20 9.36 -12.31 -14.84
CA MET A 20 9.14 -11.03 -15.53
C MET A 20 8.81 -11.22 -17.01
N GLU A 21 9.49 -12.13 -17.69
CA GLU A 21 9.17 -12.51 -19.08
C GLU A 21 7.74 -13.08 -19.16
N LYS A 22 7.37 -13.96 -18.22
CA LYS A 22 5.99 -14.47 -18.12
C LYS A 22 4.97 -13.38 -17.87
N MET A 23 5.25 -12.40 -16.98
CA MET A 23 4.36 -11.25 -16.76
C MET A 23 4.11 -10.49 -18.07
N VAL A 24 5.14 -10.23 -18.86
CA VAL A 24 5.02 -9.54 -20.15
C VAL A 24 4.18 -10.36 -21.12
N ASP A 25 4.44 -11.67 -21.23
CA ASP A 25 3.68 -12.60 -22.08
C ASP A 25 2.21 -12.69 -21.65
N ASP A 26 1.93 -12.51 -20.36
CA ASP A 26 0.60 -12.49 -19.77
C ASP A 26 -0.10 -11.11 -19.83
N GLY A 27 0.49 -10.15 -20.52
CA GLY A 27 -0.11 -8.84 -20.80
C GLY A 27 0.28 -7.72 -19.86
N CYS A 28 1.13 -7.96 -18.85
CA CYS A 28 1.64 -6.89 -17.99
C CYS A 28 2.63 -5.97 -18.71
N ASN A 29 2.66 -4.71 -18.32
CA ASN A 29 3.68 -3.72 -18.69
C ASN A 29 4.16 -2.90 -17.48
N GLN A 30 3.74 -3.29 -16.29
CA GLN A 30 4.16 -2.69 -15.03
C GLN A 30 4.35 -3.80 -13.98
N VAL A 31 5.29 -3.60 -13.05
CA VAL A 31 5.48 -4.44 -11.88
C VAL A 31 5.74 -3.59 -10.65
N VAL A 32 5.18 -3.99 -9.50
CA VAL A 32 5.52 -3.45 -8.20
C VAL A 32 6.32 -4.50 -7.43
N HIS A 33 7.62 -4.26 -7.28
CA HIS A 33 8.47 -5.10 -6.45
C HIS A 33 8.43 -4.64 -5.00
N THR A 34 8.25 -5.57 -4.08
CA THR A 34 8.42 -5.28 -2.66
C THR A 34 9.90 -5.10 -2.33
N MET A 35 10.22 -4.08 -1.52
CA MET A 35 11.57 -3.82 -1.01
C MET A 35 11.51 -3.57 0.49
N SER A 36 11.61 -4.65 1.27
CA SER A 36 11.55 -4.65 2.74
C SER A 36 12.84 -4.16 3.39
N GLU A 37 12.83 -4.02 4.72
CA GLU A 37 14.05 -3.75 5.51
C GLU A 37 15.14 -4.82 5.30
N HIS A 38 14.72 -6.09 5.15
CA HIS A 38 15.62 -7.20 4.89
C HIS A 38 16.29 -7.07 3.51
N ASP A 39 15.56 -6.60 2.49
CA ASP A 39 16.10 -6.40 1.16
C ASP A 39 17.17 -5.30 1.14
N ILE A 40 16.93 -4.19 1.83
CA ILE A 40 17.96 -3.14 1.95
C ILE A 40 19.21 -3.67 2.65
N LEU A 41 19.04 -4.43 3.72
CA LEU A 41 20.15 -4.86 4.56
C LEU A 41 21.00 -5.95 3.88
N TYR A 42 20.38 -6.91 3.19
CA TYR A 42 21.06 -8.10 2.69
C TYR A 42 21.04 -8.25 1.16
N HIS A 43 20.15 -7.58 0.46
CA HIS A 43 19.88 -7.76 -0.96
C HIS A 43 19.91 -6.46 -1.78
N SER A 44 20.54 -5.40 -1.26
CA SER A 44 20.55 -4.08 -1.88
C SER A 44 20.99 -4.13 -3.35
N GLN A 45 22.15 -4.78 -3.65
CA GLN A 45 22.61 -4.94 -5.03
C GLN A 45 21.67 -5.83 -5.85
N THR A 46 21.12 -6.89 -5.25
CA THR A 46 20.17 -7.78 -5.93
C THR A 46 18.91 -7.02 -6.35
N MET A 47 18.44 -6.06 -5.56
CA MET A 47 17.29 -5.21 -5.93
C MET A 47 17.59 -4.34 -7.13
N VAL A 48 18.81 -3.78 -7.23
CA VAL A 48 19.26 -3.06 -8.44
C VAL A 48 19.20 -3.97 -9.66
N ASP A 49 19.71 -5.20 -9.53
CA ASP A 49 19.74 -6.16 -10.63
C ASP A 49 18.32 -6.63 -11.01
N ILE A 50 17.40 -6.80 -10.04
CA ILE A 50 15.99 -7.13 -10.25
C ILE A 50 15.29 -6.02 -11.05
N VAL A 51 15.42 -4.77 -10.63
CA VAL A 51 14.85 -3.61 -11.34
C VAL A 51 15.38 -3.56 -12.77
N LYS A 52 16.70 -3.73 -12.94
CA LYS A 52 17.32 -3.76 -14.27
C LYS A 52 16.71 -4.85 -15.15
N VAL A 53 16.63 -6.09 -14.64
CA VAL A 53 16.02 -7.23 -15.37
C VAL A 53 14.59 -6.95 -15.78
N SER A 54 13.78 -6.41 -14.87
CA SER A 54 12.37 -6.08 -15.14
C SER A 54 12.24 -5.03 -16.25
N ARG A 55 13.10 -4.01 -16.24
CA ARG A 55 13.12 -2.97 -17.28
C ARG A 55 13.62 -3.49 -18.63
N GLU A 56 14.61 -4.40 -18.62
CA GLU A 56 15.12 -5.04 -19.85
C GLU A 56 14.03 -5.82 -20.60
N VAL A 57 13.08 -6.41 -19.91
CA VAL A 57 11.94 -7.12 -20.53
C VAL A 57 10.77 -6.19 -20.85
N GLY A 58 10.85 -4.90 -20.52
CA GLY A 58 9.86 -3.88 -20.91
C GLY A 58 8.80 -3.53 -19.86
N LEU A 59 9.05 -3.84 -18.59
CA LEU A 59 8.17 -3.46 -17.49
C LEU A 59 8.54 -2.08 -16.89
N GLU A 60 7.54 -1.22 -16.64
CA GLU A 60 7.66 -0.05 -15.75
C GLU A 60 7.72 -0.56 -14.31
N VAL A 61 8.70 -0.10 -13.52
CA VAL A 61 8.98 -0.66 -12.20
C VAL A 61 8.70 0.33 -11.08
N PHE A 62 7.88 -0.07 -10.13
CA PHE A 62 7.70 0.62 -8.85
C PHE A 62 8.21 -0.24 -7.70
N LEU A 63 8.62 0.43 -6.62
CA LEU A 63 9.09 -0.23 -5.39
C LEU A 63 8.17 0.09 -4.23
N ASP A 64 7.80 -0.93 -3.46
CA ASP A 64 6.93 -0.85 -2.29
C ASP A 64 7.75 -1.02 -1.01
N PRO A 65 7.66 -0.10 -0.02
CA PRO A 65 8.29 -0.23 1.29
C PRO A 65 7.61 -1.30 2.16
N TRP A 66 7.51 -2.51 1.67
CA TRP A 66 6.74 -3.62 2.17
C TRP A 66 6.98 -3.92 3.65
N GLY A 67 5.99 -3.66 4.48
CA GLY A 67 6.01 -3.93 5.92
C GLY A 67 6.99 -3.08 6.73
N ILE A 68 7.65 -2.07 6.16
CA ILE A 68 8.64 -1.23 6.88
C ILE A 68 7.96 -0.50 8.04
N GLY A 69 8.55 -0.65 9.23
CA GLY A 69 7.97 -0.09 10.45
C GLY A 69 6.57 -0.62 10.78
N ARG A 70 6.05 -1.59 10.03
CA ARG A 70 4.63 -2.02 10.07
C ARG A 70 3.65 -0.89 9.77
N VAL A 71 4.11 0.18 9.14
CA VAL A 71 3.31 1.35 8.75
C VAL A 71 2.61 1.11 7.43
N PHE A 72 3.29 0.43 6.51
CA PHE A 72 2.79 0.07 5.18
C PHE A 72 2.16 -1.31 5.18
N GLY A 73 1.40 -1.61 4.13
CA GLY A 73 0.83 -2.92 3.89
C GLY A 73 1.85 -4.06 3.76
N GLY A 74 1.34 -5.28 3.65
CA GLY A 74 2.14 -6.48 3.44
C GLY A 74 2.55 -7.25 4.68
N GLU A 75 3.04 -8.48 4.45
CA GLU A 75 3.30 -9.47 5.51
C GLU A 75 4.74 -9.44 6.04
N SER A 76 5.62 -8.59 5.50
CA SER A 76 7.01 -8.54 5.93
C SER A 76 7.16 -8.13 7.41
N PHE A 77 8.09 -8.76 8.10
CA PHE A 77 8.45 -8.36 9.45
C PHE A 77 9.34 -7.12 9.44
N SER A 78 9.08 -6.20 10.38
CA SER A 78 9.93 -5.04 10.59
C SER A 78 10.97 -5.33 11.69
N THR A 79 12.25 -5.16 11.36
CA THR A 79 13.35 -5.16 12.31
C THR A 79 13.49 -3.80 12.99
N PHE A 80 13.09 -2.71 12.31
CA PHE A 80 13.13 -1.35 12.84
C PHE A 80 12.41 -1.24 14.18
N VAL A 81 11.18 -1.71 14.27
CA VAL A 81 10.41 -1.63 15.51
C VAL A 81 11.02 -2.44 16.66
N LYS A 82 11.88 -3.41 16.37
CA LYS A 82 12.64 -4.15 17.39
C LYS A 82 13.87 -3.38 17.83
N LEU A 83 14.60 -2.79 16.90
CA LEU A 83 15.85 -2.07 17.16
C LEU A 83 15.63 -0.67 17.78
N PHE A 84 14.49 -0.04 17.48
CA PHE A 84 14.12 1.29 17.95
C PHE A 84 12.80 1.26 18.74
N PRO A 85 12.77 0.64 19.92
CA PRO A 85 11.54 0.50 20.71
C PRO A 85 10.93 1.87 21.12
N GLU A 86 11.74 2.92 21.25
CA GLU A 86 11.32 4.28 21.55
C GLU A 86 10.58 4.95 20.37
N ALA A 87 10.80 4.47 19.15
CA ALA A 87 10.13 4.92 17.94
C ALA A 87 8.79 4.24 17.68
N ARG A 88 8.37 3.31 18.55
CA ARG A 88 7.08 2.63 18.42
C ARG A 88 5.92 3.55 18.74
N GLN A 89 4.78 3.27 18.13
CA GLN A 89 3.52 3.89 18.54
C GLN A 89 3.14 3.45 19.96
N LYS A 90 2.61 4.41 20.71
CA LYS A 90 2.02 4.18 22.03
C LYS A 90 0.50 4.26 21.96
N LEU A 91 -0.14 3.45 22.77
CA LEU A 91 -1.57 3.50 23.05
C LEU A 91 -1.73 3.90 24.51
N SER A 92 -2.60 4.85 24.80
CA SER A 92 -2.89 5.28 26.17
C SER A 92 -4.24 4.77 26.61
N PHE A 93 -4.30 4.26 27.84
CA PHE A 93 -5.49 3.79 28.53
C PHE A 93 -5.55 4.38 29.92
N ALA A 94 -6.70 4.27 30.58
CA ALA A 94 -6.84 4.68 31.99
C ALA A 94 -5.86 3.93 32.90
N GLU A 95 -5.52 2.69 32.58
CA GLU A 95 -4.67 1.81 33.36
C GLU A 95 -3.16 1.94 33.01
N GLY A 96 -2.81 2.73 32.00
CA GLY A 96 -1.41 2.92 31.59
C GLY A 96 -1.20 3.06 30.08
N GLU A 97 0.04 2.84 29.64
CA GLU A 97 0.44 2.92 28.23
C GLU A 97 0.98 1.58 27.74
N ILE A 98 0.72 1.26 26.48
CA ILE A 98 1.28 0.06 25.81
C ILE A 98 2.00 0.52 24.52
N ASN A 99 3.19 -0.02 24.30
CA ASN A 99 3.87 0.10 23.00
C ASN A 99 3.36 -0.98 22.05
N VAL A 100 2.95 -0.60 20.87
CA VAL A 100 2.59 -1.56 19.81
C VAL A 100 3.73 -1.75 18.83
N ASN A 101 3.72 -2.88 18.16
CA ASN A 101 4.78 -3.26 17.22
C ASN A 101 4.59 -2.58 15.86
N LYS A 102 4.48 -1.24 15.89
CA LYS A 102 4.30 -0.36 14.74
C LYS A 102 5.07 0.94 14.96
N ALA A 103 5.81 1.42 13.98
CA ALA A 103 6.58 2.66 14.08
C ALA A 103 5.67 3.89 14.13
N CYS A 104 6.07 4.89 14.91
CA CYS A 104 5.43 6.20 14.88
C CYS A 104 5.98 7.01 13.70
N ILE A 105 5.13 7.40 12.77
CA ILE A 105 5.51 8.18 11.58
C ILE A 105 5.94 9.62 11.89
N ASN A 106 5.72 10.09 13.13
CA ASN A 106 6.27 11.34 13.65
C ASN A 106 7.65 11.14 14.33
N SER A 107 8.10 9.89 14.49
CA SER A 107 9.44 9.63 15.02
C SER A 107 10.50 10.05 14.02
N LYS A 108 11.48 10.86 14.49
CA LYS A 108 12.62 11.24 13.66
C LYS A 108 13.37 10.01 13.15
N ALA A 109 13.61 9.01 14.01
CA ALA A 109 14.32 7.80 13.63
C ALA A 109 13.60 7.03 12.51
N PHE A 110 12.26 7.00 12.54
CA PHE A 110 11.50 6.36 11.46
C PHE A 110 11.53 7.16 10.17
N ARG A 111 11.39 8.50 10.25
CA ARG A 111 11.52 9.36 9.06
C ARG A 111 12.89 9.25 8.42
N ASP A 112 13.98 9.26 9.22
CA ASP A 112 15.35 9.07 8.73
C ASP A 112 15.50 7.71 8.02
N LYS A 113 14.92 6.64 8.59
CA LYS A 113 14.90 5.32 7.96
C LYS A 113 14.17 5.30 6.62
N MET A 114 13.06 6.02 6.53
CA MET A 114 12.31 6.11 5.27
C MET A 114 13.03 6.97 4.22
N LEU A 115 13.75 8.01 4.63
CA LEU A 115 14.63 8.75 3.71
C LEU A 115 15.73 7.84 3.16
N GLU A 116 16.39 7.04 4.01
CA GLU A 116 17.37 6.03 3.58
C GLU A 116 16.76 5.04 2.58
N TRP A 117 15.53 4.58 2.85
CA TRP A 117 14.81 3.68 1.94
C TRP A 117 14.58 4.32 0.57
N VAL A 118 14.17 5.58 0.51
CA VAL A 118 13.97 6.32 -0.76
C VAL A 118 15.29 6.47 -1.52
N GLU A 119 16.42 6.73 -0.83
CA GLU A 119 17.74 6.79 -1.48
C GLU A 119 18.10 5.44 -2.13
N HIS A 120 17.83 4.32 -1.43
CA HIS A 120 18.02 2.99 -2.00
C HIS A 120 17.09 2.76 -3.19
N ALA A 121 15.81 3.10 -3.08
CA ALA A 121 14.85 2.97 -4.18
C ALA A 121 15.33 3.75 -5.43
N ALA A 122 15.73 4.99 -5.26
CA ALA A 122 16.25 5.81 -6.35
C ALA A 122 17.51 5.22 -6.99
N SER A 123 18.39 4.62 -6.19
CA SER A 123 19.64 4.00 -6.68
C SER A 123 19.42 2.76 -7.55
N THR A 124 18.25 2.13 -7.48
CA THR A 124 17.91 0.95 -8.30
C THR A 124 17.61 1.31 -9.75
N GLY A 125 17.22 2.55 -10.02
CA GLY A 125 16.73 2.99 -11.34
C GLY A 125 15.28 2.63 -11.61
N ALA A 126 14.47 2.36 -10.58
CA ALA A 126 13.02 2.23 -10.69
C ALA A 126 12.37 3.54 -11.15
N GLU A 127 11.21 3.48 -11.78
CA GLU A 127 10.45 4.63 -12.21
C GLU A 127 9.73 5.34 -11.06
N GLY A 128 9.39 4.60 -9.99
CA GLY A 128 8.67 5.21 -8.87
C GLY A 128 8.62 4.37 -7.61
N VAL A 129 7.94 4.92 -6.64
CA VAL A 129 7.63 4.29 -5.35
C VAL A 129 6.12 4.11 -5.22
N PHE A 130 5.73 3.04 -4.54
CA PHE A 130 4.34 2.71 -4.26
C PHE A 130 4.13 2.71 -2.75
N TRP A 131 3.42 3.71 -2.24
CA TRP A 131 3.11 3.88 -0.82
C TRP A 131 1.85 3.07 -0.49
N ASP A 132 2.04 1.85 -0.02
CA ASP A 132 0.97 0.91 0.24
C ASP A 132 0.30 1.15 1.60
N GLU A 133 -0.96 1.56 1.58
CA GLU A 133 -1.84 1.71 2.75
C GLU A 133 -1.19 2.31 4.02
N PRO A 134 -0.47 3.45 3.94
CA PRO A 134 0.19 4.01 5.11
C PRO A 134 -0.82 4.42 6.19
N HIS A 135 -0.72 3.81 7.37
CA HIS A 135 -1.71 4.00 8.44
C HIS A 135 -1.11 3.96 9.85
N LEU A 136 -1.83 4.57 10.78
CA LEU A 136 -1.57 4.49 12.22
C LEU A 136 -2.29 3.28 12.83
N PHE A 137 -1.85 2.85 14.00
CA PHE A 137 -2.50 1.75 14.70
C PHE A 137 -3.96 2.08 15.03
N TYR A 138 -4.81 1.11 14.71
CA TYR A 138 -6.20 1.07 15.09
C TYR A 138 -6.58 -0.39 15.37
N GLY A 139 -7.34 -0.65 16.41
CA GLY A 139 -7.78 -1.99 16.76
C GLY A 139 -9.02 -1.98 17.66
N GLU A 140 -9.74 -3.07 17.63
CA GLU A 140 -10.82 -3.36 18.57
C GLU A 140 -10.36 -4.55 19.43
N PHE A 141 -10.27 -4.33 20.74
CA PHE A 141 -9.99 -5.42 21.68
C PHE A 141 -11.30 -5.79 22.41
N THR A 142 -11.85 -6.90 22.01
CA THR A 142 -13.07 -7.46 22.66
C THR A 142 -12.72 -8.40 23.83
N GLU A 143 -11.52 -9.00 23.82
CA GLU A 143 -11.18 -10.08 24.77
C GLU A 143 -10.52 -9.62 26.07
N LEU A 144 -9.87 -8.48 26.12
CA LEU A 144 -9.18 -7.94 27.30
C LEU A 144 -10.03 -6.95 28.12
N PHE A 145 -11.10 -6.42 27.55
CA PHE A 145 -11.95 -5.43 28.20
C PHE A 145 -13.41 -5.82 28.02
N ALA A 146 -14.14 -5.91 29.10
CA ALA A 146 -15.58 -6.30 29.14
C ALA A 146 -16.53 -5.38 28.32
N LYS A 147 -16.00 -4.45 27.53
CA LYS A 147 -16.71 -3.61 26.57
C LYS A 147 -15.81 -3.37 25.36
N THR A 148 -16.37 -3.41 24.17
CA THR A 148 -15.69 -3.02 22.93
C THR A 148 -15.15 -1.62 23.07
N LYS A 149 -13.83 -1.48 23.21
CA LYS A 149 -13.15 -0.19 23.32
C LYS A 149 -12.33 0.02 22.05
N ILE A 150 -12.56 1.14 21.39
CA ILE A 150 -11.72 1.59 20.29
C ILE A 150 -10.35 1.91 20.85
N ILE A 151 -9.32 1.31 20.27
CA ILE A 151 -7.92 1.47 20.66
C ILE A 151 -7.17 2.03 19.47
N TRP A 152 -6.54 3.17 19.66
CA TRP A 152 -5.87 3.89 18.59
C TRP A 152 -4.48 4.40 19.02
N GLY A 153 -3.60 4.57 18.05
CA GLY A 153 -2.29 5.23 18.17
C GLY A 153 -2.20 6.41 17.18
N CYS A 154 -1.27 7.30 17.34
CA CYS A 154 -0.15 7.22 18.30
C CYS A 154 -0.34 8.28 19.40
N THR A 155 -0.14 7.85 20.63
CA THR A 155 -0.16 8.73 21.82
C THR A 155 1.22 8.86 22.47
N CYS A 156 2.31 8.70 21.69
CA CYS A 156 3.68 8.90 22.18
C CYS A 156 3.93 10.39 22.50
N PRO A 157 4.98 10.72 23.28
CA PRO A 157 5.26 12.11 23.65
C PRO A 157 5.30 13.06 22.46
N THR A 158 5.99 12.69 21.37
CA THR A 158 6.05 13.50 20.15
C THR A 158 4.67 13.79 19.57
N CYS A 159 3.78 12.79 19.49
CA CYS A 159 2.42 12.98 18.98
C CYS A 159 1.58 13.85 19.92
N LYS A 160 1.70 13.66 21.24
CA LYS A 160 1.02 14.50 22.23
C LYS A 160 1.47 15.97 22.13
N ASP A 161 2.76 16.22 21.94
CA ASP A 161 3.30 17.57 21.79
C ASP A 161 2.81 18.24 20.50
N ILE A 162 2.81 17.51 19.36
CA ILE A 162 2.29 18.02 18.10
C ILE A 162 0.79 18.31 18.22
N PHE A 163 0.02 17.42 18.83
CA PHE A 163 -1.41 17.63 19.05
C PHE A 163 -1.66 18.89 19.89
N LYS A 164 -0.98 19.01 21.04
CA LYS A 164 -1.11 20.17 21.92
C LYS A 164 -0.78 21.49 21.22
N ASN A 165 0.27 21.50 20.40
CA ASN A 165 0.66 22.67 19.62
C ASN A 165 -0.38 23.03 18.54
N SER A 166 -1.05 22.04 17.95
CA SER A 166 -2.04 22.25 16.88
C SER A 166 -3.42 22.64 17.42
N TYR A 167 -3.83 22.06 18.56
CA TYR A 167 -5.20 22.22 19.09
C TYR A 167 -5.28 23.08 20.36
N GLY A 168 -4.14 23.36 21.02
CA GLY A 168 -4.07 24.24 22.20
C GLY A 168 -4.43 23.57 23.54
N TYR A 169 -4.64 22.25 23.55
CA TYR A 169 -4.95 21.46 24.75
C TYR A 169 -4.32 20.07 24.69
N ASP A 170 -4.28 19.36 25.81
CA ASP A 170 -3.69 18.04 25.89
C ASP A 170 -4.49 17.00 25.11
N MET A 171 -3.82 16.10 24.42
CA MET A 171 -4.45 15.02 23.62
C MET A 171 -5.37 14.16 24.52
N PRO A 172 -6.67 14.06 24.20
CA PRO A 172 -7.59 13.22 24.97
C PRO A 172 -7.32 11.73 24.78
N MET A 173 -7.83 10.91 25.68
CA MET A 173 -7.80 9.43 25.53
C MET A 173 -8.93 8.92 24.64
N GLU A 174 -10.00 9.67 24.52
CA GLU A 174 -11.16 9.35 23.68
C GLU A 174 -10.83 9.59 22.19
N PHE A 175 -11.46 8.81 21.33
CA PHE A 175 -11.36 8.98 19.87
C PHE A 175 -12.30 10.09 19.38
N THR A 176 -11.92 11.34 19.67
CA THR A 176 -12.67 12.55 19.31
C THR A 176 -12.45 12.98 17.86
N ASP A 177 -13.27 13.92 17.37
CA ASP A 177 -13.13 14.50 16.04
C ASP A 177 -11.74 15.14 15.84
N ASP A 178 -11.22 15.83 16.86
CA ASP A 178 -9.87 16.42 16.80
C ASP A 178 -8.79 15.35 16.74
N VAL A 179 -8.95 14.21 17.42
CA VAL A 179 -8.04 13.07 17.32
C VAL A 179 -8.12 12.44 15.93
N MET A 180 -9.29 12.28 15.37
CA MET A 180 -9.48 11.79 14.00
C MET A 180 -8.79 12.71 12.98
N ALA A 181 -9.01 14.02 13.09
CA ALA A 181 -8.38 15.01 12.25
C ALA A 181 -6.85 15.00 12.39
N PHE A 182 -6.33 14.99 13.63
CA PHE A 182 -4.90 14.88 13.91
C PHE A 182 -4.25 13.65 13.27
N ARG A 183 -4.90 12.49 13.39
CA ARG A 183 -4.39 11.25 12.80
C ARG A 183 -4.31 11.34 11.27
N GLN A 184 -5.33 11.89 10.62
CA GLN A 184 -5.33 12.13 9.19
C GLN A 184 -4.21 13.09 8.79
N GLU A 185 -4.10 14.26 9.43
CA GLU A 185 -3.06 15.24 9.14
C GLU A 185 -1.65 14.65 9.37
N THR A 186 -1.50 13.79 10.36
CA THR A 186 -0.24 13.09 10.62
C THR A 186 0.18 12.19 9.45
N VAL A 187 -0.75 11.43 8.87
CA VAL A 187 -0.45 10.58 7.71
C VAL A 187 -0.23 11.42 6.46
N LEU A 188 -1.04 12.46 6.24
CA LEU A 188 -0.87 13.37 5.10
C LEU A 188 0.50 14.09 5.13
N ASN A 189 0.88 14.65 6.28
CA ASN A 189 2.19 15.29 6.45
C ASN A 189 3.37 14.32 6.24
N PHE A 190 3.20 13.07 6.64
CA PHE A 190 4.21 12.05 6.40
C PHE A 190 4.32 11.73 4.90
N LEU A 191 3.19 11.53 4.21
CA LEU A 191 3.19 11.28 2.77
C LEU A 191 3.71 12.47 1.96
N GLU A 192 3.33 13.69 2.31
CA GLU A 192 3.87 14.90 1.68
C GLU A 192 5.40 14.93 1.82
N PHE A 193 5.92 14.77 3.03
CA PHE A 193 7.36 14.75 3.30
C PHE A 193 8.08 13.63 2.50
N MET A 194 7.51 12.43 2.40
CA MET A 194 8.10 11.32 1.66
C MET A 194 8.01 11.54 0.15
N SER A 195 6.87 12.01 -0.36
CA SER A 195 6.68 12.25 -1.79
C SER A 195 7.52 13.43 -2.30
N ASP A 196 7.72 14.46 -1.49
CA ASP A 196 8.64 15.56 -1.82
C ASP A 196 10.06 15.05 -1.97
N HIS A 197 10.51 14.22 -1.02
CA HIS A 197 11.85 13.66 -1.07
C HIS A 197 12.04 12.71 -2.26
N SER A 198 11.11 11.77 -2.48
CA SER A 198 11.20 10.83 -3.61
C SER A 198 11.13 11.54 -4.96
N SER A 199 10.27 12.56 -5.12
CA SER A 199 10.23 13.40 -6.33
C SER A 199 11.54 14.15 -6.55
N SER A 200 12.21 14.63 -5.50
CA SER A 200 13.54 15.26 -5.60
C SER A 200 14.61 14.31 -6.12
N LYS A 201 14.39 13.00 -6.05
CA LYS A 201 15.23 11.93 -6.59
C LYS A 201 14.79 11.46 -7.98
N GLY A 202 13.77 12.07 -8.56
CA GLY A 202 13.23 11.73 -9.87
C GLY A 202 12.26 10.54 -9.89
N LEU A 203 11.79 10.08 -8.72
CA LEU A 203 10.82 9.00 -8.60
C LEU A 203 9.39 9.53 -8.66
N LYS A 204 8.51 8.83 -9.38
CA LYS A 204 7.06 9.02 -9.30
C LYS A 204 6.53 8.47 -7.99
N ASN A 205 5.43 9.02 -7.50
CA ASN A 205 4.75 8.58 -6.29
C ASN A 205 3.36 8.03 -6.60
N ALA A 206 3.18 6.74 -6.38
CA ALA A 206 1.87 6.10 -6.35
C ALA A 206 1.46 5.86 -4.89
N VAL A 207 0.22 6.17 -4.54
CA VAL A 207 -0.33 5.93 -3.20
C VAL A 207 -1.58 5.06 -3.33
N CYS A 208 -1.62 3.96 -2.60
CA CYS A 208 -2.81 3.16 -2.38
C CYS A 208 -3.37 3.42 -0.98
N VAL A 209 -4.67 3.56 -0.87
CA VAL A 209 -5.38 3.73 0.41
C VAL A 209 -6.45 2.66 0.57
N PHE A 210 -6.78 2.34 1.83
CA PHE A 210 -7.90 1.46 2.13
C PHE A 210 -9.18 1.90 1.39
N PRO A 211 -9.95 0.95 0.84
CA PRO A 211 -11.14 1.25 0.04
C PRO A 211 -12.32 1.78 0.85
N ILE A 212 -12.17 1.81 2.18
CA ILE A 212 -13.18 2.33 3.12
C ILE A 212 -12.69 3.64 3.71
N SER A 213 -13.43 4.71 3.40
CA SER A 213 -13.14 6.07 3.86
C SER A 213 -13.63 6.29 5.29
N GLU A 214 -13.03 5.60 6.27
CA GLU A 214 -13.37 5.72 7.68
C GLU A 214 -12.22 6.31 8.51
N PRO A 215 -12.50 7.20 9.49
CA PRO A 215 -11.46 7.85 10.31
C PRO A 215 -10.51 6.89 11.04
N LYS A 216 -10.98 5.69 11.35
CA LYS A 216 -10.16 4.66 12.01
C LYS A 216 -8.92 4.27 11.22
N TYR A 217 -8.97 4.30 9.90
CA TYR A 217 -7.84 3.96 9.01
C TYR A 217 -6.84 5.11 8.80
N GLY A 218 -7.13 6.29 9.33
CA GLY A 218 -6.26 7.47 9.21
C GLY A 218 -6.69 8.38 8.08
N ILE A 219 -6.53 7.99 6.81
CA ILE A 219 -6.94 8.81 5.67
C ILE A 219 -8.39 8.49 5.32
N TYR A 220 -9.32 9.36 5.68
CA TYR A 220 -10.73 9.23 5.36
C TYR A 220 -11.26 10.34 4.43
N GLN A 221 -10.55 11.45 4.32
CA GLN A 221 -10.82 12.51 3.34
C GLN A 221 -9.80 12.39 2.19
N TRP A 222 -10.05 11.49 1.26
CA TRP A 222 -9.13 11.20 0.15
C TRP A 222 -8.80 12.44 -0.69
N ASP A 223 -9.74 13.38 -0.82
CA ASP A 223 -9.52 14.65 -1.52
C ASP A 223 -8.31 15.42 -0.98
N LYS A 224 -8.06 15.38 0.33
CA LYS A 224 -6.87 16.02 0.92
C LYS A 224 -5.57 15.35 0.48
N LEU A 225 -5.56 14.02 0.32
CA LEU A 225 -4.39 13.29 -0.14
C LEU A 225 -4.12 13.55 -1.62
N VAL A 226 -5.18 13.45 -2.44
CA VAL A 226 -5.04 13.61 -3.90
C VAL A 226 -4.56 15.01 -4.28
N LYS A 227 -4.81 16.02 -3.44
CA LYS A 227 -4.31 17.40 -3.59
C LYS A 227 -2.81 17.56 -3.40
N LEU A 228 -2.11 16.63 -2.75
CA LEU A 228 -0.68 16.75 -2.53
C LEU A 228 0.06 16.84 -3.88
N ASN A 229 0.98 17.78 -3.99
CA ASN A 229 1.60 18.14 -5.27
C ASN A 229 2.35 16.96 -5.90
N ASN A 230 3.13 16.24 -5.10
CA ASN A 230 4.05 15.20 -5.56
C ASN A 230 3.45 13.78 -5.49
N ILE A 231 2.14 13.64 -5.41
CA ILE A 231 1.44 12.38 -5.70
C ILE A 231 1.09 12.38 -7.18
N ASP A 232 1.57 11.39 -7.93
CA ASP A 232 1.33 11.24 -9.37
C ASP A 232 0.17 10.30 -9.64
N ILE A 233 0.09 9.21 -8.87
CA ILE A 233 -0.88 8.13 -9.01
C ILE A 233 -1.61 7.98 -7.69
N PHE A 234 -2.93 8.05 -7.72
CA PHE A 234 -3.78 7.77 -6.57
C PHE A 234 -4.65 6.55 -6.82
N GLY A 235 -4.64 5.63 -5.88
CA GLY A 235 -5.36 4.38 -6.00
C GLY A 235 -5.94 3.85 -4.71
N SER A 236 -6.66 2.75 -4.86
CA SER A 236 -7.22 1.97 -3.77
C SER A 236 -7.33 0.49 -4.19
N ASP A 237 -7.60 -0.36 -3.23
CA ASP A 237 -7.59 -1.81 -3.34
C ASP A 237 -8.91 -2.43 -2.84
N PRO A 238 -10.00 -2.28 -3.59
CA PRO A 238 -11.31 -2.80 -3.19
C PRO A 238 -11.35 -4.33 -3.23
N TYR A 239 -10.64 -4.97 -2.29
CA TYR A 239 -10.53 -6.41 -2.15
C TYR A 239 -11.84 -7.00 -1.60
N TRP A 240 -12.76 -7.31 -2.49
CA TRP A 240 -14.15 -7.64 -2.15
C TRP A 240 -14.30 -8.88 -1.28
N PHE A 241 -13.44 -9.89 -1.40
CA PHE A 241 -13.47 -11.03 -0.48
C PHE A 241 -13.01 -10.64 0.94
N SER A 242 -12.01 -9.77 1.04
CA SER A 242 -11.48 -9.32 2.33
C SER A 242 -12.49 -8.49 3.12
N TYR A 243 -13.37 -7.78 2.41
CA TYR A 243 -14.41 -6.95 3.01
C TYR A 243 -15.80 -7.60 3.02
N ASN A 244 -15.93 -8.85 2.52
CA ASN A 244 -17.19 -9.56 2.37
C ASN A 244 -18.23 -8.75 1.56
N GLU A 245 -17.78 -8.17 0.48
CA GLU A 245 -18.54 -7.31 -0.43
C GLU A 245 -18.74 -7.96 -1.80
N SER A 246 -19.42 -7.29 -2.71
CA SER A 246 -19.61 -7.73 -4.10
C SER A 246 -18.78 -6.92 -5.08
N VAL A 247 -18.35 -7.53 -6.19
CA VAL A 247 -17.65 -6.82 -7.26
C VAL A 247 -18.49 -5.66 -7.81
N SER A 248 -19.73 -5.93 -8.19
CA SER A 248 -20.61 -4.95 -8.85
C SER A 248 -20.97 -3.74 -7.97
N GLY A 249 -20.98 -3.90 -6.65
CA GLY A 249 -21.30 -2.80 -5.73
C GLY A 249 -20.05 -2.08 -5.22
N PHE A 250 -19.12 -2.84 -4.69
CA PHE A 250 -17.97 -2.30 -3.97
C PHE A 250 -16.85 -1.84 -4.91
N VAL A 251 -16.41 -2.72 -5.82
CA VAL A 251 -15.30 -2.39 -6.74
C VAL A 251 -15.68 -1.23 -7.65
N GLU A 252 -16.90 -1.22 -8.21
CA GLU A 252 -17.37 -0.12 -9.06
C GLU A 252 -17.42 1.20 -8.31
N LYS A 253 -18.01 1.22 -7.10
CA LYS A 253 -18.14 2.44 -6.29
C LYS A 253 -16.77 3.05 -5.98
N VAL A 254 -15.82 2.23 -5.53
CA VAL A 254 -14.46 2.69 -5.20
C VAL A 254 -13.76 3.19 -6.45
N SER A 255 -13.82 2.45 -7.57
CA SER A 255 -13.19 2.82 -8.83
C SER A 255 -13.69 4.16 -9.36
N ARG A 256 -15.02 4.39 -9.35
CA ARG A 256 -15.61 5.66 -9.79
C ARG A 256 -15.19 6.83 -8.89
N GLU A 257 -15.08 6.64 -7.58
CA GLU A 257 -14.63 7.69 -6.68
C GLU A 257 -13.14 8.02 -6.88
N VAL A 258 -12.30 7.01 -7.08
CA VAL A 258 -10.87 7.21 -7.42
C VAL A 258 -10.75 8.00 -8.73
N VAL A 259 -11.47 7.61 -9.80
CA VAL A 259 -11.48 8.33 -11.09
C VAL A 259 -11.91 9.77 -10.88
N ARG A 260 -13.05 10.00 -10.20
CA ARG A 260 -13.58 11.35 -9.95
C ARG A 260 -12.57 12.26 -9.26
N LEU A 261 -11.89 11.76 -8.23
CA LEU A 261 -10.87 12.54 -7.51
C LEU A 261 -9.63 12.79 -8.34
N CYS A 262 -9.18 11.80 -9.10
CA CYS A 262 -8.02 11.95 -9.98
C CYS A 262 -8.28 12.95 -11.10
N GLU A 263 -9.45 12.94 -11.72
CA GLU A 263 -9.86 13.94 -12.74
C GLU A 263 -9.87 15.36 -12.14
N LEU A 264 -10.41 15.52 -10.92
CA LEU A 264 -10.49 16.81 -10.24
C LEU A 264 -9.09 17.41 -9.96
N HIS A 265 -8.11 16.57 -9.68
CA HIS A 265 -6.77 16.99 -9.28
C HIS A 265 -5.66 16.68 -10.29
N ASN A 266 -6.03 16.25 -11.51
CA ASN A 266 -5.11 15.90 -12.59
C ASN A 266 -4.07 14.85 -12.16
N LYS A 267 -4.55 13.73 -11.56
CA LYS A 267 -3.75 12.57 -11.15
C LYS A 267 -4.13 11.35 -11.97
N GLU A 268 -3.26 10.34 -11.98
CA GLU A 268 -3.54 9.06 -12.63
C GLU A 268 -4.31 8.15 -11.67
N PRO A 269 -5.52 7.63 -12.02
CA PRO A 269 -6.26 6.68 -11.19
C PRO A 269 -5.68 5.27 -11.30
N GLN A 270 -5.47 4.59 -10.17
CA GLN A 270 -5.04 3.18 -10.10
C GLN A 270 -6.00 2.37 -9.23
N ILE A 271 -6.31 1.16 -9.64
CA ILE A 271 -7.07 0.19 -8.83
C ILE A 271 -6.32 -1.14 -8.77
N TRP A 272 -6.26 -1.69 -7.56
CA TRP A 272 -5.69 -3.00 -7.29
C TRP A 272 -6.77 -4.07 -7.24
N ILE A 273 -6.57 -5.13 -8.02
CA ILE A 273 -7.45 -6.29 -8.11
C ILE A 273 -7.01 -7.35 -7.10
N GLN A 274 -7.97 -7.94 -6.41
CA GLN A 274 -7.71 -9.05 -5.50
C GLN A 274 -7.38 -10.31 -6.29
N GLY A 275 -6.12 -10.73 -6.26
CA GLY A 275 -5.63 -11.98 -6.83
C GLY A 275 -5.19 -12.98 -5.75
N PHE A 276 -5.54 -12.76 -4.49
CA PHE A 276 -5.22 -13.61 -3.34
C PHE A 276 -6.48 -13.96 -2.55
N ARG A 277 -6.45 -15.07 -1.80
CA ARG A 277 -7.63 -15.54 -1.03
C ARG A 277 -8.92 -15.60 -1.86
N VAL A 278 -8.80 -15.84 -3.14
CA VAL A 278 -9.96 -16.09 -3.99
C VAL A 278 -10.42 -17.52 -3.74
N PRO A 279 -11.67 -17.72 -3.26
CA PRO A 279 -12.19 -19.06 -2.98
C PRO A 279 -12.36 -19.88 -4.24
N GLU A 280 -12.20 -21.22 -4.15
CA GLU A 280 -12.47 -22.14 -5.22
C GLU A 280 -13.91 -21.98 -5.76
N GLY A 281 -14.04 -21.94 -7.08
CA GLY A 281 -15.31 -21.74 -7.78
C GLY A 281 -15.75 -20.28 -7.92
N ARG A 282 -14.94 -19.32 -7.46
CA ARG A 282 -15.22 -17.88 -7.59
C ARG A 282 -14.16 -17.10 -8.39
N GLU A 283 -13.29 -17.80 -9.09
CA GLU A 283 -12.15 -17.23 -9.83
C GLU A 283 -12.59 -16.29 -10.96
N GLU A 284 -13.77 -16.54 -11.57
CA GLU A 284 -14.37 -15.68 -12.61
C GLU A 284 -14.72 -14.26 -12.11
N GLU A 285 -14.86 -14.08 -10.81
CA GLU A 285 -15.09 -12.75 -10.23
C GLU A 285 -13.90 -11.81 -10.45
N VAL A 286 -12.70 -12.35 -10.62
CA VAL A 286 -11.49 -11.58 -10.91
C VAL A 286 -11.60 -10.93 -12.30
N SER A 287 -12.04 -11.70 -13.32
CA SER A 287 -12.34 -11.16 -14.64
C SER A 287 -13.41 -10.07 -14.58
N THR A 288 -14.48 -10.34 -13.81
CA THR A 288 -15.57 -9.37 -13.62
C THR A 288 -15.04 -8.07 -12.96
N ALA A 289 -14.17 -8.19 -11.97
CA ALA A 289 -13.58 -7.03 -11.30
C ALA A 289 -12.70 -6.20 -12.24
N ILE A 290 -11.85 -6.83 -13.05
CA ILE A 290 -11.01 -6.13 -14.04
C ILE A 290 -11.88 -5.35 -15.05
N LYS A 291 -12.92 -5.97 -15.59
CA LYS A 291 -13.86 -5.31 -16.51
C LYS A 291 -14.59 -4.14 -15.83
N THR A 292 -15.08 -4.35 -14.62
CA THR A 292 -15.75 -3.30 -13.84
C THR A 292 -14.84 -2.08 -13.61
N VAL A 293 -13.57 -2.32 -13.29
CA VAL A 293 -12.57 -1.27 -13.09
C VAL A 293 -12.30 -0.52 -14.40
N PHE A 294 -12.12 -1.26 -15.50
CA PHE A 294 -11.92 -0.66 -16.83
C PHE A 294 -13.13 0.18 -17.28
N ASP A 295 -14.34 -0.34 -17.11
CA ASP A 295 -15.60 0.33 -17.46
C ASP A 295 -15.86 1.57 -16.57
N SER A 296 -15.29 1.58 -15.36
CA SER A 296 -15.31 2.77 -14.49
C SER A 296 -14.37 3.90 -14.92
N GLY A 297 -13.54 3.70 -15.96
CA GLY A 297 -12.64 4.71 -16.49
C GLY A 297 -11.17 4.56 -16.08
N VAL A 298 -10.83 3.59 -15.24
CA VAL A 298 -9.44 3.35 -14.82
C VAL A 298 -8.63 2.75 -15.98
N ARG A 299 -7.39 3.21 -16.13
CA ARG A 299 -6.46 2.74 -17.17
C ARG A 299 -5.10 2.30 -16.59
N ASN A 300 -4.98 2.27 -15.27
CA ASN A 300 -3.86 1.70 -14.54
C ASN A 300 -4.43 0.66 -13.57
N ILE A 301 -4.34 -0.62 -13.92
CA ILE A 301 -4.92 -1.74 -13.18
C ILE A 301 -3.79 -2.68 -12.78
N ALA A 302 -3.68 -2.94 -11.51
CA ALA A 302 -2.68 -3.87 -10.97
C ALA A 302 -3.35 -4.98 -10.15
N ALA A 303 -2.75 -6.16 -10.07
CA ALA A 303 -3.23 -7.26 -9.27
C ALA A 303 -2.28 -7.54 -8.09
N TRP A 304 -2.80 -7.69 -6.93
CA TRP A 304 -2.13 -8.32 -5.81
C TRP A 304 -2.61 -9.77 -5.73
N CYS A 305 -1.84 -10.75 -6.24
CA CYS A 305 -0.45 -10.66 -6.69
C CYS A 305 -0.20 -11.61 -7.88
N PHE A 306 1.03 -11.58 -8.42
CA PHE A 306 1.49 -12.48 -9.48
C PHE A 306 1.19 -13.94 -9.13
N GLU A 307 0.73 -14.70 -10.14
CA GLU A 307 0.33 -16.12 -10.04
C GLU A 307 -0.62 -16.45 -8.88
N GLY A 308 -1.54 -15.51 -8.53
CA GLY A 308 -2.52 -15.73 -7.46
C GLY A 308 -1.91 -15.97 -6.07
N GLY A 309 -0.62 -15.63 -5.90
CA GLY A 309 0.14 -15.83 -4.66
C GLY A 309 0.75 -17.22 -4.50
N ALA A 310 0.68 -18.10 -5.52
CA ALA A 310 1.26 -19.43 -5.45
C ALA A 310 2.74 -19.39 -5.06
N CYS A 311 3.14 -20.20 -4.09
CA CYS A 311 4.52 -20.32 -3.61
C CYS A 311 5.14 -19.03 -3.03
N MET A 312 4.42 -17.90 -2.99
CA MET A 312 4.95 -16.62 -2.51
C MET A 312 4.39 -16.23 -1.15
N THR A 313 3.15 -16.60 -0.84
CA THR A 313 2.48 -16.20 0.40
C THR A 313 1.51 -17.25 0.91
N TYR A 314 1.25 -17.25 2.22
CA TYR A 314 0.24 -18.09 2.87
C TYR A 314 -1.20 -17.62 2.59
N ILE A 315 -1.37 -16.43 2.01
CA ILE A 315 -2.67 -15.90 1.61
C ILE A 315 -2.97 -16.17 0.13
N SER A 316 -2.27 -17.11 -0.50
CA SER A 316 -2.57 -17.51 -1.88
C SER A 316 -4.05 -17.86 -2.07
N SER A 317 -4.54 -17.73 -3.29
CA SER A 317 -5.88 -18.19 -3.67
C SER A 317 -5.96 -19.72 -3.59
N ASP A 318 -7.18 -20.27 -3.47
CA ASP A 318 -7.38 -21.73 -3.40
C ASP A 318 -6.95 -22.41 -4.72
N ARG A 319 -7.18 -21.75 -5.86
CA ARG A 319 -6.76 -22.21 -7.20
C ARG A 319 -6.01 -21.08 -7.91
N PRO A 320 -4.77 -20.79 -7.48
CA PRO A 320 -4.04 -19.60 -7.87
C PRO A 320 -3.74 -19.55 -9.38
N GLU A 321 -3.51 -20.69 -10.02
CA GLU A 321 -3.29 -20.79 -11.47
C GLU A 321 -4.50 -20.30 -12.27
N ILE A 322 -5.72 -20.63 -11.84
CA ILE A 322 -6.95 -20.19 -12.53
C ILE A 322 -7.18 -18.70 -12.31
N VAL A 323 -6.90 -18.20 -11.11
CA VAL A 323 -6.95 -16.76 -10.81
C VAL A 323 -6.01 -15.98 -11.73
N TRP A 324 -4.77 -16.47 -11.89
CA TRP A 324 -3.80 -15.82 -12.76
C TRP A 324 -4.17 -15.92 -14.25
N ASP A 325 -4.67 -17.06 -14.69
CA ASP A 325 -5.15 -17.25 -16.06
C ASP A 325 -6.28 -16.26 -16.41
N ASN A 326 -7.20 -16.01 -15.48
CA ASN A 326 -8.24 -15.00 -15.65
C ASN A 326 -7.65 -13.59 -15.75
N ILE A 327 -6.67 -13.23 -14.90
CA ILE A 327 -5.99 -11.94 -14.97
C ILE A 327 -5.27 -11.79 -16.32
N SER A 328 -4.47 -12.78 -16.71
CA SER A 328 -3.72 -12.80 -17.97
C SER A 328 -4.63 -12.63 -19.19
N LYS A 329 -5.73 -13.38 -19.21
CA LYS A 329 -6.72 -13.29 -20.30
C LYS A 329 -7.26 -11.86 -20.44
N GLU A 330 -7.76 -11.28 -19.35
CA GLU A 330 -8.32 -9.93 -19.37
C GLU A 330 -7.26 -8.87 -19.73
N TYR A 331 -6.03 -9.02 -19.22
CA TYR A 331 -4.94 -8.08 -19.54
C TYR A 331 -4.57 -8.12 -21.03
N LYS A 332 -4.51 -9.30 -21.64
CA LYS A 332 -4.27 -9.45 -23.09
C LYS A 332 -5.40 -8.82 -23.90
N GLU A 333 -6.66 -9.10 -23.55
CA GLU A 333 -7.82 -8.49 -24.21
C GLU A 333 -7.80 -6.95 -24.13
N LEU A 334 -7.52 -6.40 -22.94
CA LEU A 334 -7.45 -4.96 -22.72
C LEU A 334 -6.30 -4.28 -23.48
N ARG A 335 -5.19 -4.96 -23.72
CA ARG A 335 -4.08 -4.43 -24.53
C ARG A 335 -4.40 -4.33 -26.01
N GLU A 336 -5.32 -5.15 -26.51
CA GLU A 336 -5.79 -5.10 -27.90
C GLU A 336 -6.77 -3.95 -28.15
N LEU A 337 -7.42 -3.43 -27.11
CA LEU A 337 -8.30 -2.26 -27.18
C LEU A 337 -7.42 -0.98 -27.29
N LYS A 338 -7.06 -0.60 -28.51
CA LYS A 338 -6.28 0.62 -28.79
C LYS A 338 -7.17 1.86 -28.92
#